data_77c9463649ff19d3b2784a22bf72467a
#
_entry.id   77c9463649ff19d3b2784a22bf72467a
#
_cell.length_a   1.000
_cell.length_b   1.000
_cell.length_c   1.000
_cell.angle_alpha   90.00
_cell.angle_beta   90.00
_cell.angle_gamma   90.00
#
_symmetry.space_group_name_H-M   'P 1'
#
loop_
_entity.id
_entity.type
_entity.pdbx_description
1 polymer ?
#
loop_
_entity_poly.entity_id
_entity_poly.type
_entity_poly.pdbx_seq_one_letter_code
_entity_poly.pdbx_strand_id
1 'polypeptide(L)'
;TDDIACEVLKELIKKAPTEIQQQMKDNIKWIEGAQQNNLVVGSQARILYADSEGRIAIAKAFNKAIEKGLISAPIVLGRDHHDVSGTDSPYRETSNIYDGSSFTADMAIQNVIGDSFRGATWVSIHNGGGVGWGEVINGGFGLTIDGSYESEKKLSNMLFWDVNNGIARRN
;
A
#
# COMPACT_ATOMS: atom_id res chain seq x y z
N THR A 1 6.29 14.78 -4.24
CA THR A 1 6.30 13.31 -4.01
C THR A 1 6.60 12.53 -5.27
N ASP A 2 6.00 12.91 -6.39
CA ASP A 2 6.13 12.21 -7.68
C ASP A 2 7.59 12.12 -8.15
N ASP A 3 8.32 13.23 -8.12
CA ASP A 3 9.75 13.27 -8.49
C ASP A 3 10.59 12.34 -7.62
N ILE A 4 10.36 12.36 -6.30
CA ILE A 4 11.07 11.49 -5.35
C ILE A 4 10.78 10.01 -5.65
N ALA A 5 9.52 9.66 -5.89
CA ALA A 5 9.15 8.29 -6.23
C ALA A 5 9.82 7.83 -7.53
N CYS A 6 9.82 8.68 -8.56
CA CYS A 6 10.48 8.39 -9.83
C CYS A 6 12.00 8.22 -9.67
N GLU A 7 12.67 9.05 -8.89
CA GLU A 7 14.11 8.92 -8.64
C GLU A 7 14.42 7.59 -7.94
N VAL A 8 13.67 7.24 -6.90
CA VAL A 8 13.85 5.96 -6.19
C VAL A 8 13.63 4.77 -7.11
N LEU A 9 12.57 4.79 -7.91
CA LEU A 9 12.29 3.71 -8.85
C LEU A 9 13.40 3.57 -9.91
N LYS A 10 13.92 4.68 -10.44
CA LYS A 10 15.04 4.67 -11.40
C LYS A 10 16.32 4.08 -10.79
N GLU A 11 16.58 4.29 -9.51
CA GLU A 11 17.71 3.66 -8.82
C GLU A 11 17.47 2.16 -8.53
N LEU A 12 16.26 1.81 -8.12
CA LEU A 12 15.92 0.41 -7.84
C LEU A 12 15.98 -0.47 -9.09
N ILE A 13 15.53 0.02 -10.24
CA ILE A 13 15.59 -0.72 -11.53
C ILE A 13 17.00 -1.21 -11.84
N LYS A 14 18.03 -0.45 -11.50
CA LYS A 14 19.43 -0.85 -11.76
C LYS A 14 19.86 -2.12 -11.03
N LYS A 15 19.18 -2.46 -9.93
CA LYS A 15 19.52 -3.59 -9.06
C LYS A 15 18.44 -4.67 -9.01
N ALA A 16 17.25 -4.36 -9.52
CA ALA A 16 16.09 -5.25 -9.44
C ALA A 16 16.21 -6.45 -10.40
N PRO A 17 15.68 -7.62 -10.02
CA PRO A 17 15.50 -8.75 -10.94
C PRO A 17 14.68 -8.34 -12.16
N THR A 18 14.95 -8.97 -13.29
CA THR A 18 14.34 -8.62 -14.58
C THR A 18 12.80 -8.66 -14.53
N GLU A 19 12.27 -9.60 -13.79
CA GLU A 19 10.82 -9.82 -13.63
C GLU A 19 10.11 -8.61 -12.98
N ILE A 20 10.81 -7.89 -12.11
CA ILE A 20 10.25 -6.74 -11.36
C ILE A 20 10.51 -5.42 -12.11
N GLN A 21 11.53 -5.36 -12.95
CA GLN A 21 11.90 -4.12 -13.65
C GLN A 21 10.77 -3.54 -14.51
N GLN A 22 9.96 -4.38 -15.13
CA GLN A 22 8.85 -3.91 -15.97
C GLN A 22 7.81 -3.19 -15.13
N GLN A 23 7.44 -3.72 -13.98
CA GLN A 23 6.50 -3.07 -13.07
C GLN A 23 7.00 -1.68 -12.61
N MET A 24 8.30 -1.56 -12.31
CA MET A 24 8.89 -0.29 -11.93
C MET A 24 8.86 0.73 -13.08
N LYS A 25 9.14 0.30 -14.30
CA LYS A 25 9.04 1.14 -15.51
C LYS A 25 7.62 1.61 -15.75
N ASP A 26 6.64 0.74 -15.56
CA ASP A 26 5.22 1.08 -15.71
C ASP A 26 4.79 2.10 -14.66
N ASN A 27 5.25 1.97 -13.41
CA ASN A 27 5.01 2.95 -12.36
C ASN A 27 5.60 4.33 -12.72
N ILE A 28 6.84 4.38 -13.24
CA ILE A 28 7.45 5.65 -13.67
C ILE A 28 6.64 6.28 -14.78
N LYS A 29 6.29 5.52 -15.81
CA LYS A 29 5.47 5.99 -16.93
C LYS A 29 4.11 6.52 -16.45
N TRP A 30 3.49 5.83 -15.48
CA TRP A 30 2.24 6.23 -14.87
C TRP A 30 2.36 7.58 -14.15
N ILE A 31 3.42 7.76 -13.34
CA ILE A 31 3.66 9.00 -12.59
C ILE A 31 3.94 10.16 -13.56
N GLU A 32 4.87 9.98 -14.49
CA GLU A 32 5.26 11.01 -15.45
C GLU A 32 4.10 11.42 -16.37
N GLY A 33 3.22 10.50 -16.73
CA GLY A 33 2.04 10.74 -17.56
C GLY A 33 0.82 11.30 -16.83
N ALA A 34 0.83 11.36 -15.50
CA ALA A 34 -0.37 11.63 -14.70
C ALA A 34 -1.03 12.97 -15.03
N GLN A 35 -0.24 14.04 -15.18
CA GLN A 35 -0.78 15.37 -15.51
C GLN A 35 -1.33 15.45 -16.95
N GLN A 36 -0.60 14.88 -17.90
CA GLN A 36 -1.00 14.89 -19.30
C GLN A 36 -2.28 14.10 -19.56
N ASN A 37 -2.51 13.06 -18.79
CA ASN A 37 -3.66 12.18 -18.90
C ASN A 37 -4.82 12.55 -17.96
N ASN A 38 -4.75 13.70 -17.28
CA ASN A 38 -5.76 14.15 -16.31
C ASN A 38 -6.09 13.11 -15.23
N LEU A 39 -5.09 12.35 -14.78
CA LEU A 39 -5.25 11.29 -13.79
C LEU A 39 -5.30 11.82 -12.35
N VAL A 40 -5.19 13.12 -12.16
CA VAL A 40 -5.31 13.77 -10.85
C VAL A 40 -6.72 14.28 -10.69
N VAL A 41 -7.48 13.61 -9.83
CA VAL A 41 -8.86 13.99 -9.51
C VAL A 41 -8.95 14.32 -8.03
N GLY A 42 -9.17 15.58 -7.72
CA GLY A 42 -9.48 16.08 -6.38
C GLY A 42 -8.34 16.09 -5.36
N SER A 43 -7.45 15.12 -5.35
CA SER A 43 -6.29 15.06 -4.45
C SER A 43 -5.04 14.59 -5.18
N GLN A 44 -3.88 14.89 -4.61
CA GLN A 44 -2.59 14.43 -5.16
C GLN A 44 -2.20 13.01 -4.68
N ALA A 45 -3.19 12.17 -4.44
CA ALA A 45 -2.96 10.78 -4.11
C ALA A 45 -2.42 10.01 -5.32
N ARG A 46 -1.54 9.05 -5.05
CA ARG A 46 -0.98 8.13 -6.05
C ARG A 46 -1.10 6.71 -5.56
N ILE A 47 -1.42 5.82 -6.48
CA ILE A 47 -1.43 4.38 -6.26
C ILE A 47 -0.29 3.79 -7.07
N LEU A 48 0.62 3.09 -6.41
CA LEU A 48 1.74 2.40 -7.02
C LEU A 48 1.73 0.93 -6.61
N TYR A 49 2.03 0.07 -7.58
CA TYR A 49 2.22 -1.35 -7.34
C TYR A 49 3.72 -1.61 -7.23
N ALA A 50 4.17 -1.95 -6.04
CA ALA A 50 5.57 -2.25 -5.77
C ALA A 50 5.68 -3.43 -4.79
N ASP A 51 6.78 -4.16 -4.89
CA ASP A 51 7.15 -5.17 -3.91
C ASP A 51 7.52 -4.55 -2.55
N SER A 52 7.86 -5.38 -1.59
CA SER A 52 8.21 -4.94 -0.24
C SER A 52 9.38 -3.96 -0.21
N GLU A 53 10.44 -4.25 -0.96
CA GLU A 53 11.64 -3.40 -1.01
C GLU A 53 11.34 -2.05 -1.66
N GLY A 54 10.63 -2.05 -2.76
CA GLY A 54 10.23 -0.84 -3.47
C GLY A 54 9.35 0.07 -2.62
N ARG A 55 8.36 -0.49 -1.93
CA ARG A 55 7.48 0.28 -1.02
C ARG A 55 8.26 0.91 0.12
N ILE A 56 9.13 0.15 0.77
CA ILE A 56 9.95 0.64 1.88
C ILE A 56 10.91 1.72 1.39
N ALA A 57 11.56 1.54 0.25
CA ALA A 57 12.51 2.49 -0.30
C ALA A 57 11.85 3.84 -0.63
N ILE A 58 10.68 3.82 -1.29
CA ILE A 58 9.90 5.02 -1.60
C ILE A 58 9.47 5.73 -0.31
N ALA A 59 8.92 4.99 0.64
CA ALA A 59 8.46 5.55 1.91
C ALA A 59 9.59 6.17 2.74
N LYS A 60 10.77 5.53 2.78
CA LYS A 60 11.96 6.09 3.42
C LYS A 60 12.43 7.37 2.74
N ALA A 61 12.41 7.42 1.41
CA ALA A 61 12.77 8.62 0.67
C ALA A 61 11.81 9.78 0.98
N PHE A 62 10.52 9.52 1.10
CA PHE A 62 9.54 10.53 1.53
C PHE A 62 9.82 11.00 2.97
N ASN A 63 10.03 10.07 3.91
CA ASN A 63 10.35 10.43 5.28
C ASN A 63 11.61 11.28 5.37
N LYS A 64 12.64 10.93 4.62
CA LYS A 64 13.89 11.69 4.53
C LYS A 64 13.71 13.08 3.89
N ALA A 65 12.83 13.19 2.92
CA ALA A 65 12.51 14.48 2.29
C ALA A 65 11.76 15.41 3.26
N ILE A 66 10.90 14.87 4.11
CA ILE A 66 10.23 15.62 5.19
C ILE A 66 11.27 16.07 6.23
N GLU A 67 12.13 15.18 6.69
CA GLU A 67 13.22 15.50 7.65
C GLU A 67 14.10 16.65 7.14
N LYS A 68 14.41 16.67 5.85
CA LYS A 68 15.21 17.72 5.20
C LYS A 68 14.44 19.00 4.86
N GLY A 69 13.14 19.05 5.12
CA GLY A 69 12.28 20.18 4.77
C GLY A 69 12.00 20.34 3.27
N LEU A 70 12.30 19.35 2.45
CA LEU A 70 11.96 19.34 1.02
C LEU A 70 10.45 19.12 0.82
N ILE A 71 9.81 18.45 1.74
CA ILE A 71 8.36 18.31 1.84
C ILE A 71 7.95 19.01 3.14
N SER A 72 7.02 19.95 3.04
CA SER A 72 6.65 20.84 4.14
C SER A 72 5.58 20.28 5.08
N ALA A 73 5.05 19.10 4.81
CA ALA A 73 3.98 18.50 5.58
C ALA A 73 4.16 16.96 5.71
N PRO A 74 3.60 16.35 6.75
CA PRO A 74 3.52 14.90 6.86
C PRO A 74 2.81 14.27 5.66
N ILE A 75 3.17 13.02 5.36
CA ILE A 75 2.53 12.21 4.31
C ILE A 75 1.79 11.06 4.99
N VAL A 76 0.61 10.74 4.48
CA VAL A 76 -0.12 9.54 4.86
C VAL A 76 0.13 8.45 3.82
N LEU A 77 0.68 7.36 4.27
CA LEU A 77 0.76 6.11 3.52
C LEU A 77 -0.45 5.26 3.88
N GLY A 78 -1.05 4.64 2.90
CA GLY A 78 -2.22 3.81 3.13
C GLY A 78 -2.30 2.68 2.13
N ARG A 79 -3.23 1.79 2.38
CA ARG A 79 -3.56 0.68 1.53
C ARG A 79 -5.02 0.79 1.11
N ASP A 80 -5.33 0.28 -0.07
CA ASP A 80 -6.70 0.14 -0.53
C ASP A 80 -7.49 -0.78 0.40
N HIS A 81 -8.60 -0.29 0.91
CA HIS A 81 -9.48 -1.02 1.83
C HIS A 81 -10.24 -2.18 1.18
N HIS A 82 -10.26 -2.25 -0.13
CA HIS A 82 -10.89 -3.34 -0.87
C HIS A 82 -10.00 -4.58 -0.99
N ASP A 83 -8.75 -4.51 -0.56
CA ASP A 83 -7.82 -5.62 -0.63
C ASP A 83 -7.95 -6.53 0.59
N VAL A 84 -8.58 -7.65 0.43
CA VAL A 84 -8.79 -8.68 1.46
C VAL A 84 -7.66 -9.70 1.46
N SER A 85 -6.42 -9.26 1.35
CA SER A 85 -5.24 -10.11 1.57
C SER A 85 -5.23 -11.42 0.79
N GLY A 86 -5.61 -11.38 -0.48
CA GLY A 86 -5.49 -12.52 -1.37
C GLY A 86 -6.71 -13.41 -1.49
N THR A 87 -7.79 -13.13 -0.80
CA THR A 87 -9.04 -13.83 -1.03
C THR A 87 -9.83 -13.30 -2.22
N ASP A 88 -9.49 -12.12 -2.69
CA ASP A 88 -10.20 -11.43 -3.77
C ASP A 88 -9.76 -11.83 -5.17
N SER A 89 -8.66 -12.56 -5.33
CA SER A 89 -8.17 -13.01 -6.64
C SER A 89 -8.41 -14.51 -6.82
N PRO A 90 -8.98 -14.95 -7.94
CA PRO A 90 -9.50 -14.19 -9.09
C PRO A 90 -10.92 -13.63 -8.90
N TYR A 91 -11.57 -13.90 -7.79
CA TYR A 91 -12.97 -13.53 -7.49
C TYR A 91 -12.99 -12.42 -6.45
N ARG A 92 -12.84 -11.21 -6.92
CA ARG A 92 -12.56 -10.05 -6.07
C ARG A 92 -13.56 -9.84 -4.93
N GLU A 93 -14.82 -10.04 -5.15
CA GLU A 93 -15.84 -9.82 -4.13
C GLU A 93 -16.21 -11.10 -3.37
N THR A 94 -15.55 -12.18 -3.66
CA THR A 94 -15.79 -13.53 -3.13
C THR A 94 -17.22 -14.06 -3.20
N SER A 95 -18.17 -13.25 -3.64
CA SER A 95 -19.59 -13.62 -3.78
C SER A 95 -19.85 -14.77 -4.74
N ASN A 96 -18.91 -15.05 -5.64
CA ASN A 96 -18.97 -16.18 -6.58
C ASN A 96 -18.45 -17.50 -6.00
N ILE A 97 -17.99 -17.50 -4.75
CA ILE A 97 -17.50 -18.67 -4.03
C ILE A 97 -18.65 -19.19 -3.15
N TYR A 98 -19.08 -20.41 -3.39
CA TYR A 98 -20.25 -20.99 -2.73
C TYR A 98 -19.92 -22.06 -1.67
N ASP A 99 -18.67 -22.12 -1.25
CA ASP A 99 -18.19 -23.06 -0.21
C ASP A 99 -18.25 -22.50 1.23
N GLY A 100 -18.76 -21.29 1.40
CA GLY A 100 -18.84 -20.59 2.68
C GLY A 100 -17.67 -19.67 2.99
N SER A 101 -16.61 -19.66 2.19
CA SER A 101 -15.43 -18.80 2.42
C SER A 101 -15.71 -17.31 2.25
N SER A 102 -16.77 -16.94 1.54
CA SER A 102 -17.23 -15.55 1.43
C SER A 102 -17.63 -14.92 2.77
N PHE A 103 -17.91 -15.74 3.76
CA PHE A 103 -18.34 -15.28 5.10
C PHE A 103 -17.20 -15.24 6.12
N THR A 104 -15.97 -15.55 5.72
CA THR A 104 -14.83 -15.54 6.63
C THR A 104 -14.32 -14.13 6.90
N ALA A 105 -13.96 -13.86 8.15
CA ALA A 105 -13.43 -12.57 8.59
C ALA A 105 -11.97 -12.66 9.08
N ASP A 106 -11.46 -13.85 9.27
CA ASP A 106 -10.20 -14.12 9.97
C ASP A 106 -9.01 -13.38 9.38
N MET A 107 -8.92 -13.32 8.06
CA MET A 107 -7.82 -12.68 7.36
C MET A 107 -7.84 -11.16 7.54
N ALA A 108 -9.01 -10.55 7.43
CA ALA A 108 -9.17 -9.10 7.63
C ALA A 108 -8.87 -8.72 9.10
N ILE A 109 -9.34 -9.50 10.05
CA ILE A 109 -9.09 -9.31 11.48
C ILE A 109 -7.59 -9.44 11.78
N GLN A 110 -6.92 -10.46 11.27
CA GLN A 110 -5.49 -10.65 11.47
C GLN A 110 -4.67 -9.51 10.85
N ASN A 111 -5.07 -8.99 9.70
CA ASN A 111 -4.43 -7.81 9.12
C ASN A 111 -4.54 -6.61 10.03
N VAL A 112 -5.72 -6.27 10.48
CA VAL A 112 -5.96 -5.13 11.36
C VAL A 112 -5.17 -5.25 12.66
N ILE A 113 -5.11 -6.44 13.25
CA ILE A 113 -4.28 -6.71 14.43
C ILE A 113 -2.81 -6.47 14.11
N GLY A 114 -2.30 -7.05 13.02
CA GLY A 114 -0.91 -6.93 12.62
C GLY A 114 -0.50 -5.49 12.30
N ASP A 115 -1.36 -4.72 11.66
CA ASP A 115 -1.16 -3.31 11.35
C ASP A 115 -1.14 -2.47 12.64
N SER A 116 -2.06 -2.75 13.57
CA SER A 116 -2.13 -2.08 14.88
C SER A 116 -0.86 -2.28 15.69
N PHE A 117 -0.35 -3.51 15.77
CA PHE A 117 0.90 -3.83 16.48
C PHE A 117 2.13 -3.15 15.88
N ARG A 118 2.09 -2.77 14.61
CA ARG A 118 3.21 -2.09 13.93
C ARG A 118 3.11 -0.58 13.95
N GLY A 119 2.12 -0.05 14.67
CA GLY A 119 2.00 1.37 14.93
C GLY A 119 1.34 2.14 13.80
N ALA A 120 0.37 1.55 13.11
CA ALA A 120 -0.51 2.28 12.23
C ALA A 120 -1.12 3.50 12.95
N THR A 121 -1.25 4.61 12.24
CA THR A 121 -1.89 5.81 12.80
C THR A 121 -3.39 5.57 12.97
N TRP A 122 -3.98 4.84 12.03
CA TRP A 122 -5.35 4.34 12.12
C TRP A 122 -5.46 3.01 11.36
N VAL A 123 -6.44 2.23 11.75
CA VAL A 123 -6.84 1.00 11.07
C VAL A 123 -8.35 1.02 10.87
N SER A 124 -8.80 0.29 9.86
CA SER A 124 -10.22 0.07 9.61
C SER A 124 -10.52 -1.39 9.34
N ILE A 125 -11.71 -1.80 9.70
CA ILE A 125 -12.32 -3.07 9.31
C ILE A 125 -13.80 -2.82 9.04
N HIS A 126 -14.31 -3.33 7.92
CA HIS A 126 -15.69 -3.07 7.52
C HIS A 126 -16.21 -4.14 6.57
N ASN A 127 -17.52 -4.22 6.43
CA ASN A 127 -18.19 -5.08 5.47
C ASN A 127 -18.30 -4.41 4.10
N GLY A 128 -18.26 -5.20 3.05
CA GLY A 128 -18.41 -4.74 1.67
C GLY A 128 -17.35 -3.75 1.23
N GLY A 129 -17.60 -3.03 0.16
CA GLY A 129 -16.67 -2.09 -0.44
C GLY A 129 -16.55 -0.73 0.25
N GLY A 130 -16.57 -0.67 1.58
CA GLY A 130 -16.46 0.58 2.34
C GLY A 130 -17.80 1.23 2.71
N VAL A 131 -18.91 0.66 2.30
CA VAL A 131 -20.26 1.15 2.63
C VAL A 131 -20.83 0.58 3.92
N GLY A 132 -20.12 -0.34 4.57
CA GLY A 132 -20.48 -0.91 5.86
C GLY A 132 -21.48 -2.05 5.81
N TRP A 133 -21.77 -2.59 4.64
CA TRP A 133 -22.60 -3.78 4.46
C TRP A 133 -22.19 -4.57 3.24
N GLY A 134 -22.45 -5.88 3.26
CA GLY A 134 -22.02 -6.85 2.27
C GLY A 134 -21.43 -8.09 2.93
N GLU A 135 -21.13 -9.11 2.15
CA GLU A 135 -20.61 -10.39 2.64
C GLU A 135 -19.11 -10.34 2.95
N VAL A 136 -18.37 -9.56 2.18
CA VAL A 136 -16.91 -9.48 2.28
C VAL A 136 -16.49 -8.58 3.43
N ILE A 137 -15.54 -9.04 4.24
CA ILE A 137 -14.88 -8.24 5.26
C ILE A 137 -13.57 -7.69 4.71
N ASN A 138 -13.43 -6.40 4.73
CA ASN A 138 -12.26 -5.65 4.27
C ASN A 138 -11.59 -4.93 5.42
N GLY A 139 -10.30 -4.64 5.25
CA GLY A 139 -9.54 -3.85 6.20
C GLY A 139 -8.43 -3.07 5.55
N GLY A 140 -7.93 -2.08 6.24
CA GLY A 140 -6.83 -1.27 5.77
C GLY A 140 -6.21 -0.47 6.90
N PHE A 141 -5.15 0.24 6.59
CA PHE A 141 -4.44 1.11 7.51
C PHE A 141 -4.08 2.45 6.87
N GLY A 142 -3.82 3.43 7.73
CA GLY A 142 -3.10 4.63 7.39
C GLY A 142 -1.92 4.81 8.33
N LEU A 143 -0.78 5.18 7.78
CA LEU A 143 0.44 5.47 8.51
C LEU A 143 0.93 6.87 8.14
N THR A 144 0.89 7.77 9.10
CA THR A 144 1.45 9.11 8.95
C THR A 144 2.94 9.06 9.18
N ILE A 145 3.71 9.59 8.23
CA ILE A 145 5.15 9.80 8.34
C ILE A 145 5.45 11.30 8.40
N ASP A 146 6.33 11.69 9.32
CA ASP A 146 6.59 13.08 9.70
C ASP A 146 8.08 13.49 9.64
N GLY A 147 8.92 12.63 9.09
CA GLY A 147 10.37 12.84 9.02
C GLY A 147 11.15 12.32 10.23
N SER A 148 10.47 11.81 11.25
CA SER A 148 11.14 11.29 12.46
C SER A 148 11.75 9.89 12.25
N TYR A 149 12.70 9.55 13.12
CA TYR A 149 13.26 8.20 13.21
C TYR A 149 12.18 7.16 13.58
N GLU A 150 11.24 7.53 14.43
CA GLU A 150 10.14 6.66 14.82
C GLU A 150 9.24 6.33 13.63
N SER A 151 8.95 7.32 12.78
CA SER A 151 8.23 7.09 11.51
C SER A 151 8.99 6.15 10.59
N GLU A 152 10.31 6.29 10.48
CA GLU A 152 11.13 5.39 9.64
C GLU A 152 11.06 3.94 10.13
N LYS A 153 11.12 3.72 11.43
CA LYS A 153 11.00 2.40 12.03
C LYS A 153 9.61 1.79 11.77
N LYS A 154 8.55 2.56 11.99
CA LYS A 154 7.17 2.12 11.76
C LYS A 154 6.93 1.76 10.31
N LEU A 155 7.29 2.65 9.37
CA LEU A 155 7.07 2.39 7.94
C LEU A 155 7.81 1.14 7.46
N SER A 156 9.02 0.90 7.92
CA SER A 156 9.78 -0.30 7.54
C SER A 156 9.10 -1.59 7.98
N ASN A 157 8.65 -1.63 9.23
CA ASN A 157 7.96 -2.79 9.79
C ASN A 157 6.57 -2.99 9.16
N MET A 158 5.82 -1.92 8.98
CA MET A 158 4.47 -1.96 8.45
C MET A 158 4.46 -2.44 7.01
N LEU A 159 5.24 -1.82 6.14
CA LEU A 159 5.24 -2.13 4.71
C LEU A 159 5.85 -3.51 4.42
N PHE A 160 6.81 -3.95 5.21
CA PHE A 160 7.30 -5.33 5.14
C PHE A 160 6.19 -6.32 5.49
N TRP A 161 5.52 -6.12 6.62
CA TRP A 161 4.43 -6.97 7.06
C TRP A 161 3.28 -7.04 6.08
N ASP A 162 2.80 -5.90 5.62
CA ASP A 162 1.63 -5.80 4.76
C ASP A 162 1.80 -6.63 3.47
N VAL A 163 2.94 -6.48 2.80
CA VAL A 163 3.23 -7.23 1.57
C VAL A 163 3.41 -8.72 1.85
N ASN A 164 4.29 -9.08 2.80
CA ASN A 164 4.65 -10.47 3.01
C ASN A 164 3.52 -11.28 3.66
N ASN A 165 2.71 -10.67 4.51
CA ASN A 165 1.51 -11.29 5.04
C ASN A 165 0.50 -11.61 3.92
N GLY A 166 0.30 -10.68 2.98
CA GLY A 166 -0.55 -10.93 1.82
C GLY A 166 -0.04 -12.07 0.94
N ILE A 167 1.26 -12.13 0.68
CA ILE A 167 1.89 -13.20 -0.10
C ILE A 167 1.75 -14.55 0.63
N ALA A 168 2.07 -14.60 1.92
CA ALA A 168 2.01 -15.84 2.70
C ALA A 168 0.61 -16.46 2.75
N ARG A 169 -0.43 -15.65 2.62
CA ARG A 169 -1.81 -16.13 2.63
C ARG A 169 -2.33 -16.60 1.27
N ARG A 170 -1.67 -16.14 0.20
CA ARG A 170 -2.01 -16.55 -1.17
C ARG A 170 -1.41 -17.89 -1.56
N ASN A 171 -0.44 -18.37 -0.81
CA ASN A 171 0.22 -19.65 -1.00
C ASN A 171 -0.32 -20.70 -0.05
#